data_1b0ef7eb3891472146fb9477adc1a609
#
_entry.id   1b0ef7eb3891472146fb9477adc1a609
#
_cell.length_a   1.000
_cell.length_b   1.000
_cell.length_c   1.000
_cell.angle_alpha   90.00
_cell.angle_beta   90.00
_cell.angle_gamma   90.00
#
_symmetry.space_group_name_H-M   'P 1'
#
loop_
_entity.id
_entity.type
_entity.pdbx_description
1 polymer ?
#
loop_
_entity_poly.entity_id
_entity_poly.type
_entity_poly.pdbx_seq_one_letter_code
_entity_poly.pdbx_strand_id
1 'polypeptide(L)'
;VGEPAGDEGRAWRTIDELAALVGAYCWLEQRIFEVTGAWATGPGPVDEVAELRVWTAAASRRHGALAGRWAERLPVRAGVEAAALVAAPEGPRGLAEAFEELEATKEPMVGACAFVETVLPWVGGVYGSHLEIATPVSEGSVMAVLVEARREGSAEIRSGRSLLGRLSEAGKPSGHLGDQFKRAFAPERVSPAVRPG
;
A
#
# COMPACT_ATOMS: atom_id res chain seq x y z
N VAL A 1 0.00 -38.41 -24.78
CA VAL A 1 -0.49 -37.09 -24.38
C VAL A 1 0.51 -36.62 -23.33
N GLY A 2 1.44 -35.71 -23.75
CA GLY A 2 2.47 -35.18 -22.84
C GLY A 2 1.84 -34.21 -21.84
N GLU A 3 2.26 -34.29 -20.58
CA GLU A 3 1.97 -33.27 -19.58
C GLU A 3 2.47 -31.90 -20.10
N PRO A 4 1.73 -30.84 -19.92
CA PRO A 4 2.24 -29.49 -20.24
C PRO A 4 3.49 -29.28 -19.40
N ALA A 5 4.60 -28.92 -20.07
CA ALA A 5 5.83 -28.50 -19.40
C ALA A 5 5.49 -27.40 -18.39
N GLY A 6 5.92 -27.59 -17.14
CA GLY A 6 5.67 -26.65 -16.05
C GLY A 6 6.16 -25.26 -16.42
N ASP A 7 5.50 -24.26 -15.90
CA ASP A 7 5.66 -22.81 -16.11
C ASP A 7 7.02 -22.27 -15.56
N GLU A 8 7.99 -23.16 -15.34
CA GLU A 8 9.33 -22.84 -14.83
C GLU A 8 10.16 -22.15 -15.93
N GLY A 9 9.96 -20.86 -16.09
CA GLY A 9 10.75 -20.04 -17.03
C GLY A 9 9.98 -18.92 -17.72
N ARG A 10 8.72 -18.69 -17.38
CA ARG A 10 7.97 -17.58 -17.97
C ARG A 10 8.42 -16.24 -17.39
N ALA A 11 9.09 -15.44 -18.21
CA ALA A 11 9.60 -14.12 -17.85
C ALA A 11 8.54 -12.98 -17.96
N TRP A 12 7.25 -13.32 -18.12
CA TRP A 12 6.18 -12.34 -18.33
C TRP A 12 4.87 -12.82 -17.68
N ARG A 13 4.07 -11.86 -17.23
CA ARG A 13 2.72 -12.12 -16.68
C ARG A 13 1.68 -12.15 -17.77
N THR A 14 0.65 -12.96 -17.57
CA THR A 14 -0.57 -12.87 -18.38
C THR A 14 -1.30 -11.57 -18.08
N ILE A 15 -2.22 -11.19 -18.95
CA ILE A 15 -3.07 -10.00 -18.74
C ILE A 15 -3.94 -10.15 -17.48
N ASP A 16 -4.34 -11.37 -17.12
CA ASP A 16 -5.14 -11.65 -15.94
C ASP A 16 -4.33 -11.50 -14.65
N GLU A 17 -3.12 -12.03 -14.63
CA GLU A 17 -2.18 -11.86 -13.51
C GLU A 17 -1.81 -10.39 -13.30
N LEU A 18 -1.57 -9.67 -14.39
CA LEU A 18 -1.26 -8.24 -14.32
C LEU A 18 -2.49 -7.44 -13.86
N ALA A 19 -3.69 -7.78 -14.33
CA ALA A 19 -4.94 -7.14 -13.92
C ALA A 19 -5.21 -7.34 -12.43
N ALA A 20 -5.05 -8.57 -11.93
CA ALA A 20 -5.20 -8.87 -10.50
C ALA A 20 -4.18 -8.09 -9.65
N LEU A 21 -2.92 -8.02 -10.09
CA LEU A 21 -1.87 -7.30 -9.38
C LEU A 21 -2.12 -5.78 -9.35
N VAL A 22 -2.49 -5.18 -10.49
CA VAL A 22 -2.84 -3.75 -10.58
C VAL A 22 -4.09 -3.45 -9.76
N GLY A 23 -5.09 -4.33 -9.78
CA GLY A 23 -6.29 -4.23 -8.95
C GLY A 23 -5.97 -4.25 -7.45
N ALA A 24 -5.06 -5.14 -7.04
CA ALA A 24 -4.58 -5.19 -5.66
C ALA A 24 -3.84 -3.90 -5.24
N TYR A 25 -3.03 -3.31 -6.14
CA TYR A 25 -2.39 -2.03 -5.88
C TYR A 25 -3.40 -0.88 -5.77
N CYS A 26 -4.40 -0.87 -6.64
CA CYS A 26 -5.49 0.11 -6.56
C CYS A 26 -6.23 0.01 -5.22
N TRP A 27 -6.61 -1.21 -4.81
CA TRP A 27 -7.23 -1.48 -3.52
C TRP A 27 -6.36 -1.02 -2.34
N LEU A 28 -5.08 -1.36 -2.35
CA LEU A 28 -4.13 -0.99 -1.31
C LEU A 28 -4.05 0.52 -1.13
N GLU A 29 -3.91 1.27 -2.21
CA GLU A 29 -3.81 2.73 -2.17
C GLU A 29 -5.13 3.37 -1.76
N GLN A 30 -6.28 2.79 -2.12
CA GLN A 30 -7.60 3.22 -1.63
C GLN A 30 -7.72 3.04 -0.13
N ARG A 31 -7.30 1.89 0.42
CA ARG A 31 -7.32 1.65 1.87
C ARG A 31 -6.42 2.63 2.63
N ILE A 32 -5.24 2.92 2.11
CA ILE A 32 -4.35 3.92 2.71
C ILE A 32 -4.98 5.31 2.64
N PHE A 33 -5.59 5.68 1.51
CA PHE A 33 -6.32 6.94 1.35
C PHE A 33 -7.42 7.09 2.40
N GLU A 34 -8.24 6.05 2.61
CA GLU A 34 -9.35 6.04 3.57
C GLU A 34 -8.85 6.19 5.01
N VAL A 35 -7.90 5.38 5.43
CA VAL A 35 -7.33 5.40 6.79
C VAL A 35 -6.70 6.76 7.11
N THR A 36 -5.83 7.25 6.22
CA THR A 36 -5.16 8.54 6.44
C THR A 36 -6.12 9.72 6.35
N GLY A 37 -7.17 9.61 5.53
CA GLY A 37 -8.27 10.57 5.45
C GLY A 37 -9.10 10.62 6.73
N ALA A 38 -9.43 9.46 7.30
CA ALA A 38 -10.12 9.36 8.58
C ALA A 38 -9.33 10.02 9.72
N TRP A 39 -8.02 9.84 9.77
CA TRP A 39 -7.17 10.51 10.78
C TRP A 39 -7.09 12.02 10.56
N ALA A 40 -7.09 12.49 9.31
CA ALA A 40 -7.05 13.92 9.01
C ALA A 40 -8.33 14.64 9.42
N THR A 41 -9.48 13.97 9.35
CA THR A 41 -10.81 14.55 9.60
C THR A 41 -11.43 14.14 10.94
N GLY A 42 -10.86 13.14 11.60
CA GLY A 42 -11.38 12.55 12.84
C GLY A 42 -11.41 13.53 14.03
N PRO A 43 -12.20 13.21 15.06
CA PRO A 43 -12.26 14.00 16.30
C PRO A 43 -10.93 13.88 17.05
N GLY A 44 -10.47 14.99 17.62
CA GLY A 44 -9.29 15.04 18.48
C GLY A 44 -8.99 16.46 18.87
N PRO A 45 -8.20 16.70 19.94
CA PRO A 45 -7.79 18.05 20.31
C PRO A 45 -7.03 18.71 19.15
N VAL A 46 -7.60 19.81 18.66
CA VAL A 46 -7.15 20.49 17.41
C VAL A 46 -5.70 20.95 17.53
N ASP A 47 -5.29 21.39 18.72
CA ASP A 47 -4.00 22.04 18.95
C ASP A 47 -2.84 21.05 19.17
N GLU A 48 -3.13 19.83 19.64
CA GLU A 48 -2.08 18.87 19.98
C GLU A 48 -1.54 18.05 18.79
N VAL A 49 -2.28 18.02 17.67
CA VAL A 49 -1.96 17.16 16.52
C VAL A 49 -2.11 17.89 15.17
N ALA A 50 -2.15 19.21 15.16
CA ALA A 50 -2.37 19.98 13.93
C ALA A 50 -1.38 19.64 12.81
N GLU A 51 -0.08 19.57 13.13
CA GLU A 51 0.94 19.18 12.14
C GLU A 51 0.73 17.75 11.61
N LEU A 52 0.33 16.83 12.50
CA LEU A 52 0.04 15.45 12.11
C LEU A 52 -1.18 15.38 11.18
N ARG A 53 -2.24 16.16 11.47
CA ARG A 53 -3.42 16.24 10.60
C ARG A 53 -3.08 16.78 9.21
N VAL A 54 -2.25 17.81 9.14
CA VAL A 54 -1.79 18.35 7.84
C VAL A 54 -1.01 17.29 7.07
N TRP A 55 -0.13 16.56 7.75
CA TRP A 55 0.68 15.52 7.13
C TRP A 55 -0.19 14.34 6.66
N THR A 56 -1.14 13.86 7.48
CA THR A 56 -2.05 12.76 7.12
C THR A 56 -3.01 13.16 6.00
N ALA A 57 -3.49 14.41 5.98
CA ALA A 57 -4.29 14.93 4.87
C ALA A 57 -3.50 14.96 3.55
N ALA A 58 -2.22 15.33 3.61
CA ALA A 58 -1.34 15.29 2.45
C ALA A 58 -1.04 13.85 2.00
N ALA A 59 -0.87 12.92 2.94
CA ALA A 59 -0.74 11.48 2.68
C ALA A 59 -1.99 10.94 1.99
N SER A 60 -3.17 11.17 2.56
CA SER A 60 -4.45 10.75 1.97
C SER A 60 -4.60 11.23 0.53
N ARG A 61 -4.42 12.52 0.27
CA ARG A 61 -4.51 13.05 -1.10
C ARG A 61 -3.54 12.38 -2.07
N ARG A 62 -2.32 12.08 -1.63
CA ARG A 62 -1.30 11.43 -2.45
C ARG A 62 -1.68 10.00 -2.79
N HIS A 63 -2.10 9.21 -1.79
CA HIS A 63 -2.54 7.83 -1.99
C HIS A 63 -3.83 7.74 -2.82
N GLY A 64 -4.77 8.67 -2.64
CA GLY A 64 -5.95 8.77 -3.50
C GLY A 64 -5.59 9.06 -4.97
N ALA A 65 -4.63 9.95 -5.22
CA ALA A 65 -4.13 10.20 -6.58
C ALA A 65 -3.43 8.97 -7.17
N LEU A 66 -2.67 8.24 -6.35
CA LEU A 66 -1.98 7.03 -6.79
C LEU A 66 -2.97 5.89 -7.07
N ALA A 67 -4.02 5.73 -6.27
CA ALA A 67 -5.12 4.80 -6.55
C ALA A 67 -5.78 5.09 -7.91
N GLY A 68 -6.00 6.37 -8.24
CA GLY A 68 -6.50 6.78 -9.55
C GLY A 68 -5.57 6.37 -10.69
N ARG A 69 -4.25 6.54 -10.53
CA ARG A 69 -3.27 6.09 -11.53
C ARG A 69 -3.26 4.58 -11.72
N TRP A 70 -3.44 3.80 -10.65
CA TRP A 70 -3.59 2.35 -10.76
C TRP A 70 -4.88 1.97 -11.47
N ALA A 71 -5.99 2.64 -11.17
CA ALA A 71 -7.26 2.40 -11.86
C ALA A 71 -7.15 2.63 -13.39
N GLU A 72 -6.38 3.65 -13.82
CA GLU A 72 -6.10 3.91 -15.24
C GLU A 72 -5.24 2.81 -15.91
N ARG A 73 -4.60 1.95 -15.16
CA ARG A 73 -3.78 0.82 -15.67
C ARG A 73 -4.53 -0.50 -15.67
N LEU A 74 -5.76 -0.54 -15.14
CA LEU A 74 -6.61 -1.72 -15.25
C LEU A 74 -6.97 -1.97 -16.71
N PRO A 75 -6.88 -3.21 -17.18
CA PRO A 75 -7.22 -3.52 -18.56
C PRO A 75 -8.72 -3.37 -18.83
N VAL A 76 -9.06 -2.79 -19.96
CA VAL A 76 -10.45 -2.77 -20.44
C VAL A 76 -10.77 -4.16 -21.02
N ARG A 77 -11.75 -4.83 -20.42
CA ARG A 77 -12.16 -6.18 -20.82
C ARG A 77 -13.67 -6.21 -21.09
N ALA A 78 -14.06 -6.86 -22.18
CA ALA A 78 -15.47 -7.06 -22.50
C ALA A 78 -16.17 -7.86 -21.38
N GLY A 79 -17.25 -7.33 -20.84
CA GLY A 79 -18.04 -7.98 -19.80
C GLY A 79 -17.44 -7.96 -18.37
N VAL A 80 -16.33 -7.24 -18.16
CA VAL A 80 -15.71 -7.09 -16.84
C VAL A 80 -15.62 -5.61 -16.50
N GLU A 81 -16.31 -5.20 -15.47
CA GLU A 81 -16.20 -3.85 -14.92
C GLU A 81 -14.84 -3.68 -14.23
N ALA A 82 -14.15 -2.57 -14.50
CA ALA A 82 -12.83 -2.30 -13.92
C ALA A 82 -12.87 -2.32 -12.37
N ALA A 83 -13.95 -1.83 -11.78
CA ALA A 83 -14.13 -1.87 -10.32
C ALA A 83 -14.14 -3.29 -9.72
N ALA A 84 -14.58 -4.29 -10.49
CA ALA A 84 -14.58 -5.68 -10.04
C ALA A 84 -13.16 -6.29 -9.95
N LEU A 85 -12.16 -5.66 -10.58
CA LEU A 85 -10.76 -6.05 -10.47
C LEU A 85 -10.08 -5.46 -9.23
N VAL A 86 -10.68 -4.46 -8.59
CA VAL A 86 -10.12 -3.81 -7.40
C VAL A 86 -10.52 -4.62 -6.18
N ALA A 87 -9.60 -5.45 -5.70
CA ALA A 87 -9.82 -6.33 -4.58
C ALA A 87 -8.54 -6.46 -3.73
N ALA A 88 -8.73 -6.84 -2.47
CA ALA A 88 -7.61 -7.21 -1.62
C ALA A 88 -6.76 -8.31 -2.29
N PRO A 89 -5.43 -8.25 -2.21
CA PRO A 89 -4.59 -9.28 -2.80
C PRO A 89 -4.88 -10.64 -2.18
N GLU A 90 -4.95 -11.67 -3.00
CA GLU A 90 -4.95 -13.05 -2.53
C GLU A 90 -3.58 -13.32 -1.88
N GLY A 91 -3.54 -13.59 -0.59
CA GLY A 91 -2.28 -13.96 0.05
C GLY A 91 -2.22 -13.72 1.54
N PRO A 92 -1.69 -12.62 2.05
CA PRO A 92 -1.53 -12.48 3.49
C PRO A 92 -2.90 -12.39 4.15
N ARG A 93 -3.30 -13.51 4.78
CA ARG A 93 -4.48 -13.49 5.67
C ARG A 93 -4.28 -12.39 6.70
N GLY A 94 -5.27 -11.52 6.82
CA GLY A 94 -5.22 -10.46 7.82
C GLY A 94 -4.79 -9.09 7.28
N LEU A 95 -4.55 -8.92 5.97
CA LEU A 95 -4.22 -7.58 5.45
C LEU A 95 -5.41 -6.62 5.55
N ALA A 96 -6.61 -7.07 5.19
CA ALA A 96 -7.82 -6.25 5.33
C ALA A 96 -8.10 -5.93 6.80
N GLU A 97 -8.04 -6.95 7.67
CA GLU A 97 -8.20 -6.81 9.11
C GLU A 97 -7.14 -5.89 9.72
N ALA A 98 -5.91 -5.93 9.24
CA ALA A 98 -4.86 -5.02 9.70
C ALA A 98 -5.14 -3.56 9.33
N PHE A 99 -5.72 -3.31 8.16
CA PHE A 99 -6.18 -1.97 7.80
C PHE A 99 -7.38 -1.53 8.63
N GLU A 100 -8.31 -2.43 8.97
CA GLU A 100 -9.43 -2.15 9.88
C GLU A 100 -8.91 -1.82 11.29
N GLU A 101 -7.94 -2.57 11.81
CA GLU A 101 -7.28 -2.28 13.09
C GLU A 101 -6.58 -0.91 13.08
N LEU A 102 -5.88 -0.60 11.99
CA LEU A 102 -5.21 0.68 11.81
C LEU A 102 -6.19 1.85 11.78
N GLU A 103 -7.30 1.69 11.06
CA GLU A 103 -8.38 2.70 10.97
C GLU A 103 -9.08 2.90 12.32
N ALA A 104 -9.30 1.82 13.07
CA ALA A 104 -9.93 1.85 14.39
C ALA A 104 -9.03 2.47 15.47
N THR A 105 -7.76 2.75 15.18
CA THR A 105 -6.80 3.32 16.12
C THR A 105 -7.22 4.74 16.50
N LYS A 106 -7.61 4.92 17.78
CA LYS A 106 -8.10 6.19 18.33
C LYS A 106 -6.99 7.19 18.62
N GLU A 107 -5.76 6.72 18.72
CA GLU A 107 -4.58 7.54 19.02
C GLU A 107 -3.82 7.87 17.73
N PRO A 108 -3.95 9.11 17.20
CA PRO A 108 -3.37 9.48 15.91
C PRO A 108 -1.85 9.25 15.82
N MET A 109 -1.13 9.46 16.94
CA MET A 109 0.32 9.22 17.00
C MET A 109 0.67 7.74 16.84
N VAL A 110 -0.10 6.84 17.46
CA VAL A 110 0.10 5.39 17.33
C VAL A 110 -0.13 4.94 15.90
N GLY A 111 -1.24 5.37 15.30
CA GLY A 111 -1.55 5.06 13.91
C GLY A 111 -0.48 5.59 12.95
N ALA A 112 -0.06 6.85 13.13
CA ALA A 112 0.96 7.46 12.29
C ALA A 112 2.34 6.78 12.44
N CYS A 113 2.75 6.40 13.65
CA CYS A 113 3.97 5.63 13.85
C CYS A 113 3.92 4.29 13.12
N ALA A 114 2.81 3.53 13.26
CA ALA A 114 2.64 2.26 12.56
C ALA A 114 2.63 2.45 11.04
N PHE A 115 1.98 3.47 10.55
CA PHE A 115 1.92 3.79 9.13
C PHE A 115 3.32 4.11 8.57
N VAL A 116 4.07 5.01 9.22
CA VAL A 116 5.40 5.44 8.74
C VAL A 116 6.45 4.35 8.88
N GLU A 117 6.41 3.56 9.98
CA GLU A 117 7.48 2.60 10.28
C GLU A 117 7.18 1.18 9.79
N THR A 118 5.93 0.89 9.43
CA THR A 118 5.54 -0.46 9.01
C THR A 118 4.86 -0.46 7.63
N VAL A 119 3.75 0.27 7.47
CA VAL A 119 2.93 0.19 6.24
C VAL A 119 3.69 0.75 5.04
N LEU A 120 4.19 1.97 5.12
CA LEU A 120 4.89 2.61 4.00
C LEU A 120 6.15 1.85 3.57
N PRO A 121 7.04 1.38 4.46
CA PRO A 121 8.17 0.52 4.07
C PRO A 121 7.73 -0.77 3.41
N TRP A 122 6.68 -1.40 3.91
CA TRP A 122 6.12 -2.61 3.33
C TRP A 122 5.61 -2.36 1.90
N VAL A 123 4.79 -1.33 1.67
CA VAL A 123 4.31 -0.94 0.34
C VAL A 123 5.48 -0.69 -0.60
N GLY A 124 6.50 0.05 -0.14
CA GLY A 124 7.73 0.30 -0.90
C GLY A 124 8.47 -0.98 -1.28
N GLY A 125 8.47 -1.98 -0.38
CA GLY A 125 9.03 -3.31 -0.62
C GLY A 125 8.23 -4.08 -1.70
N VAL A 126 6.90 -4.08 -1.60
CA VAL A 126 6.01 -4.70 -2.61
C VAL A 126 6.27 -4.14 -4.00
N TYR A 127 6.30 -2.82 -4.13
CA TYR A 127 6.59 -2.15 -5.41
C TYR A 127 8.01 -2.42 -5.91
N GLY A 128 8.97 -2.51 -4.97
CA GLY A 128 10.36 -2.86 -5.27
C GLY A 128 10.48 -4.25 -5.88
N SER A 129 9.91 -5.24 -5.23
CA SER A 129 9.95 -6.64 -5.69
C SER A 129 9.27 -6.81 -7.05
N HIS A 130 8.19 -6.05 -7.32
CA HIS A 130 7.59 -6.05 -8.65
C HIS A 130 8.54 -5.49 -9.70
N LEU A 131 9.17 -4.34 -9.43
CA LEU A 131 10.11 -3.71 -10.38
C LEU A 131 11.31 -4.60 -10.72
N GLU A 132 11.76 -5.44 -9.79
CA GLU A 132 12.89 -6.35 -10.01
C GLU A 132 12.61 -7.42 -11.06
N ILE A 133 11.33 -7.80 -11.23
CA ILE A 133 10.92 -8.87 -12.15
C ILE A 133 10.06 -8.37 -13.33
N ALA A 134 9.66 -7.09 -13.32
CA ALA A 134 8.86 -6.49 -14.38
C ALA A 134 9.67 -6.33 -15.67
N THR A 135 9.01 -6.51 -16.81
CA THR A 135 9.63 -6.31 -18.12
C THR A 135 9.05 -5.07 -18.82
N PRO A 136 9.91 -4.18 -19.39
CA PRO A 136 9.42 -2.98 -20.07
C PRO A 136 8.48 -3.27 -21.26
N VAL A 137 8.62 -4.45 -21.87
CA VAL A 137 7.82 -4.84 -23.06
C VAL A 137 6.35 -5.06 -22.71
N SER A 138 6.08 -5.75 -21.59
CA SER A 138 4.71 -6.09 -21.19
C SER A 138 4.15 -5.15 -20.11
N GLU A 139 5.01 -4.52 -19.30
CA GLU A 139 4.62 -3.81 -18.09
C GLU A 139 5.13 -2.35 -18.04
N GLY A 140 5.59 -1.80 -19.15
CA GLY A 140 6.22 -0.47 -19.17
C GLY A 140 5.38 0.64 -18.54
N SER A 141 4.07 0.66 -18.76
CA SER A 141 3.15 1.65 -18.15
C SER A 141 2.97 1.44 -16.65
N VAL A 142 2.98 0.19 -16.18
CA VAL A 142 2.93 -0.19 -14.77
C VAL A 142 4.23 0.18 -14.07
N MET A 143 5.38 -0.13 -14.70
CA MET A 143 6.71 0.23 -14.18
C MET A 143 6.86 1.74 -13.96
N ALA A 144 6.31 2.57 -14.84
CA ALA A 144 6.35 4.02 -14.66
C ALA A 144 5.64 4.47 -13.38
N VAL A 145 4.47 3.89 -13.08
CA VAL A 145 3.75 4.17 -11.82
C VAL A 145 4.50 3.64 -10.62
N LEU A 146 5.07 2.43 -10.69
CA LEU A 146 5.86 1.83 -9.60
C LEU A 146 7.08 2.69 -9.22
N VAL A 147 7.82 3.18 -10.22
CA VAL A 147 9.00 4.04 -10.00
C VAL A 147 8.60 5.33 -9.28
N GLU A 148 7.53 5.97 -9.74
CA GLU A 148 7.03 7.20 -9.13
C GLU A 148 6.51 6.96 -7.72
N ALA A 149 5.68 5.93 -7.51
CA ALA A 149 5.14 5.55 -6.21
C ALA A 149 6.25 5.27 -5.18
N ARG A 150 7.31 4.58 -5.56
CA ARG A 150 8.46 4.34 -4.68
C ARG A 150 9.21 5.62 -4.32
N ARG A 151 9.41 6.50 -5.29
CA ARG A 151 10.06 7.79 -5.05
C ARG A 151 9.25 8.64 -4.07
N GLU A 152 7.95 8.75 -4.28
CA GLU A 152 7.03 9.50 -3.44
C GLU A 152 6.92 8.88 -2.04
N GLY A 153 6.74 7.56 -1.93
CA GLY A 153 6.71 6.83 -0.67
C GLY A 153 8.00 7.00 0.15
N SER A 154 9.17 6.98 -0.50
CA SER A 154 10.44 7.25 0.19
C SER A 154 10.52 8.67 0.74
N ALA A 155 9.99 9.66 0.04
CA ALA A 155 9.91 11.05 0.53
C ALA A 155 8.92 11.17 1.69
N GLU A 156 7.80 10.44 1.61
CA GLU A 156 6.79 10.39 2.66
C GLU A 156 7.32 9.77 3.95
N ILE A 157 8.02 8.64 3.88
CA ILE A 157 8.67 8.02 5.04
C ILE A 157 9.62 9.02 5.71
N ARG A 158 10.46 9.70 4.93
CA ARG A 158 11.40 10.69 5.49
C ARG A 158 10.68 11.85 6.20
N SER A 159 9.65 12.41 5.59
CA SER A 159 8.88 13.51 6.18
C SER A 159 8.11 13.07 7.42
N GLY A 160 7.51 11.88 7.38
CA GLY A 160 6.81 11.27 8.50
C GLY A 160 7.72 11.03 9.70
N ARG A 161 8.88 10.42 9.48
CA ARG A 161 9.90 10.20 10.54
C ARG A 161 10.37 11.50 11.17
N SER A 162 10.64 12.52 10.35
CA SER A 162 11.02 13.84 10.85
C SER A 162 9.91 14.47 11.70
N LEU A 163 8.66 14.38 11.28
CA LEU A 163 7.51 14.87 12.04
C LEU A 163 7.36 14.13 13.37
N LEU A 164 7.35 12.78 13.31
CA LEU A 164 7.19 11.94 14.51
C LEU A 164 8.31 12.17 15.52
N GLY A 165 9.55 12.36 15.06
CA GLY A 165 10.69 12.70 15.91
C GLY A 165 10.44 14.01 16.68
N ARG A 166 10.06 15.09 16.01
CA ARG A 166 9.74 16.37 16.67
C ARG A 166 8.60 16.26 17.68
N LEU A 167 7.54 15.51 17.32
CA LEU A 167 6.38 15.33 18.21
C LEU A 167 6.74 14.48 19.44
N SER A 168 7.60 13.47 19.30
CA SER A 168 8.07 12.65 20.41
C SER A 168 8.97 13.45 21.37
N GLU A 169 9.86 14.29 20.86
CA GLU A 169 10.69 15.20 21.65
C GLU A 169 9.84 16.20 22.46
N ALA A 170 8.66 16.56 21.94
CA ALA A 170 7.68 17.39 22.64
C ALA A 170 6.88 16.64 23.73
N GLY A 171 7.27 15.40 24.06
CA GLY A 171 6.68 14.60 25.16
C GLY A 171 5.39 13.86 24.79
N LYS A 172 5.08 13.72 23.50
CA LYS A 172 3.92 12.94 23.06
C LYS A 172 4.28 11.44 22.98
N PRO A 173 3.50 10.54 23.61
CA PRO A 173 3.85 9.12 23.64
C PRO A 173 3.82 8.51 22.23
N SER A 174 4.86 7.76 21.89
CA SER A 174 4.83 6.81 20.78
C SER A 174 4.12 5.56 21.26
N GLY A 175 2.94 5.29 20.73
CA GLY A 175 2.16 4.09 21.06
C GLY A 175 2.61 2.87 20.25
N HIS A 176 2.15 1.69 20.70
CA HIS A 176 2.45 0.41 20.08
C HIS A 176 1.18 -0.21 19.53
N LEU A 177 1.13 -0.50 18.24
CA LEU A 177 0.09 -1.33 17.63
C LEU A 177 0.42 -2.81 17.84
N GLY A 178 -0.62 -3.62 18.00
CA GLY A 178 -0.53 -5.01 18.40
C GLY A 178 0.31 -5.90 17.46
N ASP A 179 0.68 -7.08 17.94
CA ASP A 179 1.51 -8.05 17.21
C ASP A 179 0.81 -8.61 15.96
N GLN A 180 -0.52 -8.57 15.90
CA GLN A 180 -1.29 -8.97 14.73
C GLN A 180 -1.02 -8.02 13.55
N PHE A 181 -1.03 -6.70 13.79
CA PHE A 181 -0.70 -5.69 12.80
C PHE A 181 0.72 -5.90 12.25
N LYS A 182 1.72 -6.04 13.12
CA LYS A 182 3.11 -6.29 12.70
C LYS A 182 3.25 -7.56 11.88
N ARG A 183 2.51 -8.62 12.22
CA ARG A 183 2.53 -9.88 11.47
C ARG A 183 1.90 -9.77 10.09
N ALA A 184 0.83 -8.96 9.93
CA ALA A 184 0.21 -8.75 8.63
C ALA A 184 1.15 -8.06 7.61
N PHE A 185 2.02 -7.18 8.13
CA PHE A 185 3.01 -6.44 7.33
C PHE A 185 4.45 -7.00 7.44
N ALA A 186 4.62 -8.22 7.95
CA ALA A 186 5.95 -8.83 8.03
C ALA A 186 6.51 -9.11 6.61
N PRO A 187 7.78 -8.75 6.33
CA PRO A 187 8.37 -8.85 4.99
C PRO A 187 8.35 -10.26 4.41
N GLU A 188 8.37 -11.28 5.25
CA GLU A 188 8.33 -12.69 4.84
C GLU A 188 7.01 -13.12 4.16
N ARG A 189 5.95 -12.32 4.28
CA ARG A 189 4.63 -12.55 3.69
C ARG A 189 4.34 -11.71 2.47
N VAL A 190 5.28 -10.89 2.09
CA VAL A 190 5.13 -9.91 1.01
C VAL A 190 5.81 -10.42 -0.25
N SER A 191 5.44 -11.56 -0.68
CA SER A 191 5.57 -11.83 -2.11
C SER A 191 4.21 -11.56 -2.74
N PRO A 192 4.06 -10.55 -3.60
CA PRO A 192 2.98 -10.55 -4.58
C PRO A 192 3.32 -11.59 -5.66
N ALA A 193 4.04 -12.61 -5.26
CA ALA A 193 4.15 -13.80 -6.07
C ALA A 193 2.76 -14.40 -6.08
N VAL A 194 1.98 -14.05 -7.08
CA VAL A 194 1.14 -15.02 -7.72
C VAL A 194 2.10 -16.19 -8.00
N ARG A 195 2.15 -17.16 -7.08
CA ARG A 195 2.76 -18.43 -7.41
C ARG A 195 1.94 -18.92 -8.58
N PRO A 196 2.55 -19.20 -9.74
CA PRO A 196 1.86 -19.92 -10.78
C PRO A 196 1.38 -21.22 -10.13
N GLY A 197 0.07 -21.40 -10.08
CA GLY A 197 -0.58 -22.64 -9.69
C GLY A 197 -0.44 -23.67 -10.80
#